data_d7f8ef1e9313fcb9f09fa2341a504038
#
_entry.id   d7f8ef1e9313fcb9f09fa2341a504038
#
_cell.length_a   1.000
_cell.length_b   1.000
_cell.length_c   1.000
_cell.angle_alpha   90.00
_cell.angle_beta   90.00
_cell.angle_gamma   90.00
#
_symmetry.space_group_name_H-M   'P 1'
#
loop_
_entity.id
_entity.type
_entity.pdbx_description
1 polymer ?
#
loop_
_entity_poly.entity_id
_entity_poly.type
_entity_poly.pdbx_seq_one_letter_code
_entity_poly.pdbx_strand_id
1 'polypeptide(L)' 'MIYNLYSIYDKDAKEFGPLFNAKNALIASRYVEQMLNEVKNVDPYAVYRMGEYDTEKGIIDSTVSFVGDCSELLKNHEEC' A
#
# COMPACT_ATOMS: atom_id res chain seq x y z
N MET A 1 1.35 14.23 14.84
CA MET A 1 2.10 13.20 14.08
C MET A 1 1.41 12.96 12.75
N ILE A 2 2.18 12.81 11.71
CA ILE A 2 1.65 12.57 10.35
C ILE A 2 1.93 11.14 9.95
N TYR A 3 0.89 10.41 9.60
CA TYR A 3 1.01 9.05 9.04
C TYR A 3 0.74 9.08 7.56
N ASN A 4 1.55 8.32 6.81
CA ASN A 4 1.26 8.08 5.40
C ASN A 4 0.25 6.94 5.30
N LEU A 5 -0.79 7.13 4.50
CA LEU A 5 -1.84 6.14 4.30
C LEU A 5 -1.66 5.45 2.95
N TYR A 6 -1.85 4.15 2.96
CA TYR A 6 -1.70 3.31 1.76
C TYR A 6 -2.91 2.40 1.61
N SER A 7 -3.07 1.87 0.43
CA SER A 7 -4.10 0.86 0.14
C SER A 7 -3.63 -0.03 -1.00
N ILE A 8 -4.14 -1.24 -1.01
CA ILE A 8 -3.90 -2.18 -2.12
C ILE A 8 -5.06 -2.02 -3.09
N TYR A 9 -4.74 -1.78 -4.35
CA TYR A 9 -5.73 -1.72 -5.42
C TYR A 9 -5.81 -3.06 -6.13
N ASP A 10 -7.02 -3.60 -6.26
CA ASP A 10 -7.28 -4.84 -6.99
C ASP A 10 -7.71 -4.45 -8.40
N LYS A 11 -6.86 -4.69 -9.38
CA LYS A 11 -7.11 -4.31 -10.77
C LYS A 11 -8.26 -5.12 -11.39
N ASP A 12 -8.43 -6.36 -10.96
CA ASP A 12 -9.50 -7.21 -11.47
C ASP A 12 -10.87 -6.79 -10.92
N ALA A 13 -10.94 -6.50 -9.63
CA ALA A 13 -12.16 -6.02 -9.00
C ALA A 13 -12.39 -4.53 -9.25
N LYS A 14 -11.34 -3.80 -9.65
CA LYS A 14 -11.36 -2.34 -9.85
C LYS A 14 -11.76 -1.61 -8.58
N GLU A 15 -11.14 -2.00 -7.48
CA GLU A 15 -11.53 -1.54 -6.16
C GLU A 15 -10.32 -1.43 -5.25
N PHE A 16 -10.31 -0.41 -4.40
CA PHE A 16 -9.28 -0.25 -3.37
C PHE A 16 -9.71 -1.00 -2.12
N GLY A 17 -8.72 -1.61 -1.44
CA GLY A 17 -8.95 -2.26 -0.18
C GLY A 17 -8.91 -1.30 1.01
N PRO A 18 -8.90 -1.85 2.23
CA PRO A 18 -8.84 -1.02 3.43
C PRO A 18 -7.58 -0.17 3.50
N LEU A 19 -7.69 0.98 4.14
CA LEU A 19 -6.53 1.83 4.38
C LEU A 19 -5.66 1.23 5.48
N PHE A 20 -4.34 1.41 5.32
CA PHE A 20 -3.39 1.10 6.39
C PHE A 20 -2.31 2.18 6.39
N ASN A 21 -1.65 2.36 7.53
CA ASN A 21 -0.59 3.35 7.61
C ASN A 21 0.77 2.67 7.62
N ALA A 22 1.77 3.39 7.10
CA ALA A 22 3.15 2.95 7.12
C ALA A 22 4.03 4.19 7.11
N LYS A 23 5.24 4.05 7.61
CA LYS A 23 6.18 5.16 7.70
C LYS A 23 6.63 5.63 6.32
N ASN A 24 6.83 4.69 5.42
CA ASN A 24 7.27 4.96 4.06
C ASN A 24 6.87 3.81 3.14
N ALA A 25 7.21 3.93 1.86
CA ALA A 25 6.83 2.93 0.86
C ALA A 25 7.46 1.56 1.12
N LEU A 26 8.69 1.53 1.65
CA LEU A 26 9.36 0.26 1.96
C LEU A 26 8.61 -0.49 3.06
N ILE A 27 8.22 0.20 4.11
CA ILE A 27 7.45 -0.41 5.21
C ILE A 27 6.07 -0.83 4.72
N ALA A 28 5.45 -0.01 3.87
CA ALA A 28 4.16 -0.36 3.26
C ALA A 28 4.27 -1.66 2.47
N SER A 29 5.36 -1.81 1.70
CA SER A 29 5.58 -3.02 0.90
C SER A 29 5.71 -4.26 1.79
N ARG A 30 6.34 -4.14 2.94
CA ARG A 30 6.46 -5.24 3.91
C ARG A 30 5.11 -5.65 4.47
N TYR A 31 4.25 -4.68 4.76
CA TYR A 31 2.90 -4.97 5.22
C TYR A 31 2.08 -5.67 4.13
N VAL A 32 2.22 -5.21 2.89
CA VAL A 32 1.53 -5.83 1.75
C VAL A 32 2.00 -7.27 1.56
N GLU A 33 3.29 -7.52 1.69
CA GLU A 33 3.83 -8.88 1.60
C GLU A 33 3.17 -9.79 2.63
N GLN A 34 3.00 -9.32 3.86
CA GLN A 34 2.33 -10.10 4.89
C GLN A 34 0.85 -10.31 4.59
N MET A 35 0.17 -9.28 4.08
CA MET A 35 -1.25 -9.40 3.74
C MET A 35 -1.49 -10.37 2.59
N LEU A 36 -0.55 -10.48 1.67
CA LEU A 36 -0.69 -11.30 0.46
C LEU A 36 0.12 -12.59 0.51
N ASN A 37 0.61 -12.99 1.69
CA ASN A 37 1.51 -14.14 1.77
C ASN A 37 0.86 -15.47 1.35
N GLU A 38 -0.47 -15.56 1.41
CA GLU A 38 -1.20 -16.75 0.96
C GLU A 38 -1.73 -16.63 -0.45
N VAL A 39 -1.56 -15.49 -1.07
CA VAL A 39 -2.02 -15.23 -2.43
C VAL A 39 -0.97 -15.75 -3.41
N LYS A 40 -1.37 -16.66 -4.30
CA LYS A 40 -0.44 -17.26 -5.25
C LYS A 40 -0.04 -16.34 -6.38
N ASN A 41 -0.95 -15.47 -6.80
CA ASN A 41 -0.69 -14.56 -7.90
C ASN A 41 -0.96 -13.13 -7.45
N VAL A 42 0.10 -12.35 -7.32
CA VAL A 42 0.00 -10.95 -6.87
C VAL A 42 -0.08 -9.96 -8.05
N ASP A 43 -0.07 -10.45 -9.28
CA ASP A 43 -0.11 -9.58 -10.46
C ASP A 43 -1.32 -8.63 -10.51
N PRO A 44 -2.53 -9.02 -10.05
CA PRO A 44 -3.66 -8.09 -10.07
C PRO A 44 -3.56 -6.95 -9.05
N TYR A 45 -2.60 -7.00 -8.14
CA TYR A 45 -2.55 -6.05 -7.03
C TYR A 45 -1.48 -4.99 -7.23
N ALA A 46 -1.80 -3.78 -6.80
CA ALA A 46 -0.89 -2.65 -6.83
C ALA A 46 -1.01 -1.87 -5.53
N VAL A 47 0.02 -1.14 -5.17
CA VAL A 47 0.04 -0.34 -3.94
C VAL A 47 -0.07 1.13 -4.32
N TYR A 48 -0.97 1.83 -3.65
CA TYR A 48 -1.15 3.27 -3.81
C TYR A 48 -0.97 3.97 -2.47
N ARG A 49 -0.37 5.14 -2.50
CA ARG A 49 -0.36 6.05 -1.37
C ARG A 49 -1.63 6.89 -1.47
N MET A 50 -2.42 6.88 -0.42
CA MET A 50 -3.75 7.50 -0.45
C MET A 50 -3.76 8.91 0.15
N GLY A 51 -2.69 9.29 0.85
CA GLY A 51 -2.60 10.60 1.46
C GLY A 51 -1.93 10.55 2.81
N GLU A 52 -2.23 11.55 3.64
CA GLU A 52 -1.65 11.71 4.97
C GLU A 52 -2.73 11.93 6.01
N TYR A 53 -2.49 11.40 7.19
CA TYR A 53 -3.38 11.59 8.34
C TYR A 53 -2.64 12.34 9.44
N ASP A 54 -3.16 13.50 9.81
CA ASP A 54 -2.64 14.32 10.91
C ASP A 54 -3.38 13.93 12.18
N THR A 55 -2.69 13.27 13.11
CA THR A 55 -3.33 12.77 14.34
C THR A 55 -3.71 13.88 15.31
N GLU A 56 -3.05 15.04 15.23
CA GLU A 56 -3.35 16.15 16.13
C GLU A 56 -4.62 16.87 15.70
N LYS A 57 -4.84 17.00 14.40
CA LYS A 57 -6.00 17.71 13.84
C LYS A 57 -7.14 16.79 13.46
N GLY A 58 -6.87 15.49 13.34
CA GLY A 58 -7.86 14.52 12.89
C GLY A 58 -8.25 14.72 11.42
N ILE A 59 -7.33 15.24 10.63
CA ILE A 59 -7.60 15.57 9.22
C ILE A 59 -6.85 14.59 8.32
N ILE A 60 -7.54 14.13 7.28
CA ILE A 60 -6.94 13.31 6.23
C ILE A 60 -6.80 14.18 4.98
N ASP A 61 -5.57 14.32 4.48
CA ASP A 61 -5.30 15.04 3.25
C ASP A 61 -5.13 13.99 2.15
N SER A 62 -6.10 13.91 1.26
CA SER A 62 -6.16 12.86 0.24
C SER A 62 -5.42 13.28 -1.02
N THR A 63 -4.35 12.56 -1.32
CA THR A 63 -3.60 12.73 -2.57
C THR A 63 -3.17 11.35 -3.02
N VAL A 64 -3.89 10.78 -3.97
CA VAL A 64 -3.67 9.42 -4.45
C VAL A 64 -2.50 9.38 -5.41
N SER A 65 -1.52 8.53 -5.13
CA SER A 65 -0.38 8.36 -6.02
C SER A 65 0.04 6.89 -6.08
N PHE A 66 0.44 6.46 -7.27
CA PHE A 66 0.87 5.09 -7.52
C PHE A 66 2.24 4.84 -6.88
N VAL A 67 2.37 3.76 -6.11
CA VAL A 67 3.64 3.35 -5.51
C VAL A 67 4.33 2.29 -6.38
N GLY A 68 3.59 1.27 -6.76
CA GLY A 68 4.14 0.20 -7.60
C GLY A 68 3.22 -1.01 -7.64
N ASP A 69 3.46 -1.86 -8.63
CA ASP A 69 2.77 -3.15 -8.70
C ASP A 69 3.35 -4.10 -7.66
N CYS A 70 2.50 -4.92 -7.07
CA CYS A 70 2.94 -5.87 -6.04
C CYS A 70 3.96 -6.87 -6.61
N SER A 71 3.81 -7.27 -7.86
CA SER A 71 4.76 -8.16 -8.51
C SER A 71 6.18 -7.57 -8.53
N GLU A 72 6.29 -6.26 -8.70
CA GLU A 72 7.59 -5.56 -8.68
C GLU A 72 8.10 -5.36 -7.25
N LEU A 73 7.22 -4.88 -6.37
CA LEU A 73 7.61 -4.51 -5.02
C LEU A 73 8.02 -5.74 -4.20
N LEU A 74 7.25 -6.83 -4.30
CA LEU A 74 7.54 -8.03 -3.53
C LEU A 74 8.73 -8.79 -4.10
N LYS A 75 8.90 -8.77 -5.40
CA LYS A 75 10.06 -9.39 -6.04
C LYS A 75 11.35 -8.73 -5.58
N ASN A 76 11.40 -7.40 -5.57
CA ASN A 76 12.58 -6.65 -5.11
C ASN A 76 12.87 -6.94 -3.65
N HIS A 77 11.84 -7.13 -2.86
CA HIS A 77 11.97 -7.41 -1.44
C HIS A 77 12.54 -8.80 -1.19
N GLU A 78 12.16 -9.77 -2.02
CA GLU A 78 12.64 -11.15 -1.90
C GLU A 78 14.12 -11.29 -2.24
N GLU A 79 14.65 -10.39 -3.06
CA GLU A 79 16.05 -10.43 -3.48
C GLU A 79 17.01 -9.89 -2.41
N CYS A 80 16.49 -9.32 -1.34
CA CYS A 80 17.29 -8.76 -0.26
C CYS A 80 17.69 -9.79 0.81
#